data_c26863674cdbd55d9754abb2b81abd7f
#
_entry.id   c26863674cdbd55d9754abb2b81abd7f
#
_cell.length_a   1.000
_cell.length_b   1.000
_cell.length_c   1.000
_cell.angle_alpha   90.00
_cell.angle_beta   90.00
_cell.angle_gamma   90.00
#
_symmetry.space_group_name_H-M   'P 1'
#
loop_
_entity.id
_entity.type
_entity.pdbx_description
1 polymer ?
#
loop_
_entity_poly.entity_id
_entity_poly.type
_entity_poly.pdbx_seq_one_letter_code
_entity_poly.pdbx_strand_id
1 'polypeptide(L)'
;MLLYSKVIHVKKKRKIKTKNFLIFIICILLIIISITYGIKKLETTNKKNDKNSTEEKNTKTNNNKDNSKEEKELTELEKAKKDLDYYIDENTEKYQEYRNKNKDLSIEKVITNVNIGLNDAYYTNTKESKYQNTYKILVNKYNYVTEKYIPENLEAVSSEYSSKSLKLVNYAKEAFQEMAKAAKSENYTIRAMSSYRDYAYQNTLYNNYAKRDGYEAADTYSARPGYSEHQTGLAVDIDNGKEYFTNFEKTKEFTWMQENAYKFGFILRFPENKVTETGYQYESWHYRYVGKEIAKYIHDNDLCFEEYYARFLIK
;
A
#
# COMPACT_ATOMS: atom_id res chain seq x y z
N MET A 1 -26.04 35.87 36.12
CA MET A 1 -24.86 36.75 36.00
C MET A 1 -23.73 35.90 35.46
N LEU A 2 -23.56 35.93 34.13
CA LEU A 2 -22.65 35.07 33.35
C LEU A 2 -21.32 35.76 33.17
N LEU A 3 -20.22 35.12 33.59
CA LEU A 3 -18.87 35.58 33.28
C LEU A 3 -18.30 34.66 32.22
N TYR A 4 -18.22 35.18 30.98
CA TYR A 4 -17.46 34.61 29.85
C TYR A 4 -15.99 34.91 30.05
N SER A 5 -15.13 33.88 30.24
CA SER A 5 -13.68 34.03 30.16
C SER A 5 -13.23 33.79 28.73
N LYS A 6 -12.76 34.84 28.05
CA LYS A 6 -12.06 34.77 26.77
C LYS A 6 -10.69 34.09 26.96
N VAL A 7 -10.51 32.92 26.38
CA VAL A 7 -9.17 32.31 26.23
C VAL A 7 -8.50 32.93 25.00
N ILE A 8 -7.49 33.73 25.24
CA ILE A 8 -6.66 34.32 24.19
C ILE A 8 -5.61 33.28 23.78
N HIS A 9 -5.72 32.73 22.56
CA HIS A 9 -4.69 31.91 21.97
C HIS A 9 -3.53 32.76 21.46
N VAL A 10 -2.44 32.79 22.19
CA VAL A 10 -1.18 33.40 21.74
C VAL A 10 -0.45 32.43 20.82
N LYS A 11 -0.50 32.66 19.51
CA LYS A 11 0.35 31.96 18.53
C LYS A 11 1.82 32.33 18.76
N LYS A 12 2.59 31.44 19.35
CA LYS A 12 4.03 31.55 19.50
C LYS A 12 4.70 31.35 18.12
N LYS A 13 5.07 32.43 17.42
CA LYS A 13 5.93 32.38 16.22
C LYS A 13 7.30 31.80 16.61
N ARG A 14 7.61 30.57 16.12
CA ARG A 14 8.97 30.02 16.23
C ARG A 14 9.91 30.84 15.34
N LYS A 15 10.84 31.60 15.95
CA LYS A 15 11.98 32.21 15.25
C LYS A 15 12.93 31.08 14.83
N ILE A 16 12.97 30.75 13.53
CA ILE A 16 14.03 29.91 12.97
C ILE A 16 15.36 30.69 13.14
N LYS A 17 16.34 30.10 13.83
CA LYS A 17 17.66 30.74 13.99
C LYS A 17 18.26 30.88 12.59
N THR A 18 18.55 32.10 12.19
CA THR A 18 19.11 32.48 10.88
C THR A 18 20.31 31.63 10.45
N LYS A 19 21.11 31.16 11.40
CA LYS A 19 22.26 30.28 11.18
C LYS A 19 21.86 28.91 10.61
N ASN A 20 20.76 28.31 11.09
CA ASN A 20 20.29 27.01 10.59
C ASN A 20 19.63 27.13 9.20
N PHE A 21 19.00 28.28 8.93
CA PHE A 21 18.43 28.57 7.61
C PHE A 21 19.51 28.76 6.54
N LEU A 22 20.63 29.42 6.92
CA LEU A 22 21.78 29.60 6.02
C LEU A 22 22.46 28.26 5.68
N ILE A 23 22.61 27.37 6.66
CA ILE A 23 23.18 26.02 6.47
C ILE A 23 22.27 25.21 5.52
N PHE A 24 20.96 25.29 5.68
CA PHE A 24 20.01 24.60 4.81
C PHE A 24 20.12 25.07 3.36
N ILE A 25 20.25 26.38 3.11
CA ILE A 25 20.45 26.94 1.75
C ILE A 25 21.78 26.45 1.16
N ILE A 26 22.86 26.41 1.92
CA ILE A 26 24.17 25.93 1.47
C ILE A 26 24.10 24.45 1.07
N CYS A 27 23.41 23.62 1.86
CA CYS A 27 23.20 22.21 1.52
C CYS A 27 22.43 22.02 0.20
N ILE A 28 21.37 22.81 -0.05
CA ILE A 28 20.62 22.77 -1.31
C ILE A 28 21.51 23.17 -2.48
N LEU A 29 22.32 24.21 -2.36
CA LEU A 29 23.23 24.65 -3.42
C LEU A 29 24.29 23.58 -3.73
N LEU A 30 24.82 22.88 -2.74
CA LEU A 30 25.78 21.79 -2.95
C LEU A 30 25.13 20.58 -3.68
N ILE A 31 23.87 20.27 -3.39
CA ILE A 31 23.11 19.23 -4.09
C ILE A 31 22.91 19.61 -5.56
N ILE A 32 22.53 20.86 -5.84
CA ILE A 32 22.35 21.34 -7.23
C ILE A 32 23.66 21.27 -8.01
N ILE A 33 24.80 21.65 -7.39
CA ILE A 33 26.12 21.58 -8.02
C ILE A 33 26.52 20.13 -8.31
N SER A 34 26.22 19.19 -7.41
CA SER A 34 26.54 17.76 -7.65
C SER A 34 25.68 17.16 -8.78
N ILE A 35 24.42 17.55 -8.89
CA ILE A 35 23.53 17.12 -9.98
C ILE A 35 24.01 17.67 -11.33
N THR A 36 24.36 18.97 -11.41
CA THR A 36 24.84 19.57 -12.65
C THR A 36 26.20 19.02 -13.08
N TYR A 37 27.07 18.66 -12.14
CA TYR A 37 28.33 17.98 -12.43
C TYR A 37 28.12 16.55 -12.92
N GLY A 38 27.15 15.82 -12.36
CA GLY A 38 26.74 14.49 -12.82
C GLY A 38 26.20 14.49 -14.26
N ILE A 39 25.33 15.46 -14.60
CA ILE A 39 24.77 15.62 -15.95
C ILE A 39 25.88 15.94 -16.97
N LYS A 40 26.79 16.85 -16.64
CA LYS A 40 27.91 17.19 -17.53
C LYS A 40 28.86 16.01 -17.77
N LYS A 41 29.05 15.14 -16.78
CA LYS A 41 29.86 13.92 -16.92
C LYS A 41 29.19 12.87 -17.82
N LEU A 42 27.86 12.76 -17.77
CA LEU A 42 27.09 11.87 -18.66
C LEU A 42 27.12 12.35 -20.11
N GLU A 43 27.01 13.66 -20.36
CA GLU A 43 27.10 14.23 -21.72
C GLU A 43 28.51 14.04 -22.35
N THR A 44 29.57 14.09 -21.55
CA THR A 44 30.95 13.86 -22.03
C THR A 44 31.23 12.39 -22.31
N THR A 45 30.52 11.45 -21.62
CA THR A 45 30.66 10.00 -21.88
C THR A 45 29.94 9.60 -23.17
N ASN A 46 28.74 10.19 -23.43
CA ASN A 46 27.99 9.93 -24.65
C ASN A 46 28.68 10.50 -25.92
N LYS A 47 29.41 11.61 -25.83
CA LYS A 47 30.19 12.14 -26.97
C LYS A 47 31.43 11.35 -27.34
N LYS A 48 31.91 10.43 -26.48
CA LYS A 48 33.04 9.56 -26.79
C LYS A 48 32.66 8.26 -27.50
N ASN A 49 31.38 7.84 -27.41
CA ASN A 49 30.91 6.62 -28.06
C ASN A 49 30.46 6.79 -29.53
N ASP A 50 30.28 8.04 -30.00
CA ASP A 50 29.82 8.32 -31.38
C ASP A 50 30.95 8.49 -32.41
N LYS A 51 32.21 8.19 -32.07
CA LYS A 51 33.36 8.40 -32.99
C LYS A 51 34.04 7.11 -33.48
N ASN A 52 33.47 5.93 -33.30
CA ASN A 52 34.06 4.68 -33.80
C ASN A 52 33.05 3.80 -34.53
N SER A 53 32.54 4.25 -35.68
CA SER A 53 31.96 3.33 -36.68
C SER A 53 31.88 4.01 -38.06
N THR A 54 32.98 4.01 -38.81
CA THR A 54 32.93 4.12 -40.28
C THR A 54 34.17 3.45 -40.88
N GLU A 55 33.93 2.68 -41.95
CA GLU A 55 34.86 1.96 -42.87
C GLU A 55 35.08 0.48 -42.51
N GLU A 56 34.95 -0.50 -43.39
CA GLU A 56 34.87 -0.61 -44.86
C GLU A 56 34.27 -1.95 -45.32
N LYS A 57 33.51 -1.90 -46.40
CA LYS A 57 33.54 -2.67 -47.68
C LYS A 57 33.60 -4.20 -47.76
N ASN A 58 32.54 -4.67 -48.46
CA ASN A 58 32.54 -5.63 -49.60
C ASN A 58 33.35 -6.96 -49.54
N THR A 59 32.73 -8.13 -49.63
CA THR A 59 32.49 -8.85 -50.90
C THR A 59 31.97 -10.28 -50.70
N LYS A 60 31.02 -10.67 -51.60
CA LYS A 60 30.72 -12.01 -52.14
C LYS A 60 29.95 -13.05 -51.33
N THR A 61 28.68 -13.16 -51.77
CA THR A 61 27.91 -14.38 -52.12
C THR A 61 28.57 -15.73 -51.84
N ASN A 62 27.90 -16.52 -50.97
CA ASN A 62 27.72 -17.95 -51.21
C ASN A 62 26.39 -18.43 -50.61
N ASN A 63 25.57 -18.95 -51.51
CA ASN A 63 24.34 -19.68 -51.19
C ASN A 63 24.66 -20.96 -50.43
N ASN A 64 24.26 -21.05 -49.16
CA ASN A 64 23.96 -22.33 -48.55
C ASN A 64 22.61 -22.17 -47.82
N LYS A 65 21.61 -22.87 -48.35
CA LYS A 65 20.36 -23.12 -47.64
C LYS A 65 20.67 -23.95 -46.41
N ASP A 66 20.83 -23.27 -45.28
CA ASP A 66 20.77 -23.92 -43.98
C ASP A 66 19.40 -23.61 -43.38
N ASN A 67 18.58 -24.66 -43.30
CA ASN A 67 17.25 -24.65 -42.62
C ASN A 67 17.50 -24.66 -41.11
N SER A 68 18.12 -23.62 -40.57
CA SER A 68 18.05 -23.34 -39.15
C SER A 68 16.73 -22.59 -38.91
N LYS A 69 15.76 -23.22 -38.22
CA LYS A 69 14.65 -22.52 -37.56
C LYS A 69 15.30 -21.49 -36.63
N GLU A 70 15.31 -20.22 -37.02
CA GLU A 70 15.55 -19.11 -36.11
C GLU A 70 14.48 -19.21 -35.03
N GLU A 71 14.85 -19.70 -33.88
CA GLU A 71 14.02 -19.66 -32.67
C GLU A 71 13.91 -18.18 -32.28
N LYS A 72 12.81 -17.55 -32.71
CA LYS A 72 12.54 -16.14 -32.43
C LYS A 72 12.59 -15.94 -30.91
N GLU A 73 13.52 -15.17 -30.42
CA GLU A 73 13.63 -14.87 -29.00
C GLU A 73 12.34 -14.17 -28.51
N LEU A 74 11.67 -14.77 -27.51
CA LEU A 74 10.43 -14.25 -26.95
C LEU A 74 10.69 -12.90 -26.25
N THR A 75 9.79 -11.94 -26.44
CA THR A 75 9.80 -10.69 -25.68
C THR A 75 9.59 -10.95 -24.19
N GLU A 76 9.93 -9.98 -23.32
CA GLU A 76 9.69 -10.10 -21.87
C GLU A 76 8.23 -10.41 -21.55
N LEU A 77 7.28 -9.78 -22.24
CA LEU A 77 5.84 -10.01 -22.04
C LEU A 77 5.38 -11.37 -22.53
N GLU A 78 5.93 -11.87 -23.64
CA GLU A 78 5.62 -13.23 -24.14
C GLU A 78 6.16 -14.31 -23.18
N LYS A 79 7.33 -14.10 -22.60
CA LYS A 79 7.86 -14.96 -21.53
C LYS A 79 6.97 -14.90 -20.29
N ALA A 80 6.64 -13.68 -19.82
CA ALA A 80 5.78 -13.49 -18.66
C ALA A 80 4.37 -14.09 -18.84
N LYS A 81 3.78 -13.99 -20.03
CA LYS A 81 2.49 -14.65 -20.34
C LYS A 81 2.56 -16.16 -20.19
N LYS A 82 3.70 -16.76 -20.51
CA LYS A 82 3.91 -18.21 -20.39
C LYS A 82 4.20 -18.65 -18.96
N ASP A 83 4.92 -17.82 -18.20
CA ASP A 83 5.52 -18.22 -16.93
C ASP A 83 4.72 -17.75 -15.70
N LEU A 84 3.82 -16.74 -15.86
CA LEU A 84 3.09 -16.14 -14.76
C LEU A 84 1.59 -16.46 -14.83
N ASP A 85 1.09 -17.29 -13.93
CA ASP A 85 -0.32 -17.69 -13.86
C ASP A 85 -1.28 -16.51 -13.70
N TYR A 86 -0.80 -15.37 -13.16
CA TYR A 86 -1.58 -14.14 -12.97
C TYR A 86 -1.49 -13.15 -14.14
N TYR A 87 -0.86 -13.53 -15.25
CA TYR A 87 -0.94 -12.73 -16.48
C TYR A 87 -2.39 -12.73 -17.03
N ILE A 88 -2.91 -11.54 -17.33
CA ILE A 88 -4.26 -11.33 -17.86
C ILE A 88 -4.13 -10.84 -19.31
N ASP A 89 -4.58 -11.64 -20.27
CA ASP A 89 -4.38 -11.37 -21.70
C ASP A 89 -4.99 -10.03 -22.13
N GLU A 90 -6.14 -9.67 -21.59
CA GLU A 90 -6.84 -8.42 -21.86
C GLU A 90 -6.07 -7.18 -21.37
N ASN A 91 -5.11 -7.37 -20.50
CA ASN A 91 -4.26 -6.29 -19.98
C ASN A 91 -2.93 -6.14 -20.72
N THR A 92 -2.66 -6.91 -21.78
CA THR A 92 -1.35 -6.92 -22.48
C THR A 92 -0.91 -5.52 -22.93
N GLU A 93 -1.81 -4.72 -23.51
CA GLU A 93 -1.50 -3.34 -23.93
C GLU A 93 -1.19 -2.44 -22.72
N LYS A 94 -1.94 -2.58 -21.64
CA LYS A 94 -1.70 -1.83 -20.39
C LYS A 94 -0.35 -2.19 -19.76
N TYR A 95 0.04 -3.47 -19.80
CA TYR A 95 1.36 -3.90 -19.33
C TYR A 95 2.47 -3.24 -20.14
N GLN A 96 2.35 -3.20 -21.48
CA GLN A 96 3.32 -2.57 -22.35
C GLN A 96 3.42 -1.06 -22.11
N GLU A 97 2.29 -0.36 -21.99
CA GLU A 97 2.26 1.06 -21.67
C GLU A 97 2.87 1.38 -20.31
N TYR A 98 2.52 0.57 -19.29
CA TYR A 98 3.05 0.76 -17.93
C TYR A 98 4.54 0.48 -17.87
N ARG A 99 5.03 -0.57 -18.57
CA ARG A 99 6.45 -0.90 -18.73
C ARG A 99 7.23 0.24 -19.37
N ASN A 100 6.69 0.84 -20.44
CA ASN A 100 7.34 1.95 -21.14
C ASN A 100 7.54 3.18 -20.24
N LYS A 101 6.62 3.43 -19.31
CA LYS A 101 6.68 4.53 -18.33
C LYS A 101 7.55 4.20 -17.11
N ASN A 102 7.76 2.91 -16.80
CA ASN A 102 8.42 2.42 -15.58
C ASN A 102 9.51 1.41 -15.93
N LYS A 103 10.52 1.84 -16.66
CA LYS A 103 11.57 0.98 -17.24
C LYS A 103 12.44 0.24 -16.20
N ASP A 104 12.51 0.78 -14.97
CA ASP A 104 13.33 0.22 -13.89
C ASP A 104 12.61 -0.91 -13.11
N LEU A 105 11.30 -1.12 -13.34
CA LEU A 105 10.56 -2.19 -12.68
C LEU A 105 10.80 -3.54 -13.38
N SER A 106 10.80 -4.64 -12.61
CA SER A 106 10.76 -5.98 -13.21
C SER A 106 9.42 -6.23 -13.90
N ILE A 107 9.38 -7.17 -14.83
CA ILE A 107 8.15 -7.48 -15.57
C ILE A 107 7.05 -8.02 -14.65
N GLU A 108 7.40 -8.81 -13.63
CA GLU A 108 6.47 -9.31 -12.62
C GLU A 108 5.85 -8.15 -11.83
N LYS A 109 6.65 -7.13 -11.49
CA LYS A 109 6.16 -5.95 -10.79
C LYS A 109 5.26 -5.11 -11.67
N VAL A 110 5.58 -4.95 -12.97
CA VAL A 110 4.74 -4.29 -13.96
C VAL A 110 3.37 -4.96 -14.03
N ILE A 111 3.33 -6.28 -14.20
CA ILE A 111 2.09 -7.05 -14.29
C ILE A 111 1.29 -6.96 -12.99
N THR A 112 1.95 -7.13 -11.84
CA THR A 112 1.32 -7.00 -10.52
C THR A 112 0.71 -5.61 -10.35
N ASN A 113 1.43 -4.54 -10.67
CA ASN A 113 0.97 -3.17 -10.50
C ASN A 113 -0.23 -2.83 -11.39
N VAL A 114 -0.23 -3.27 -12.65
CA VAL A 114 -1.39 -3.10 -13.54
C VAL A 114 -2.59 -3.93 -13.06
N ASN A 115 -2.36 -5.13 -12.55
CA ASN A 115 -3.42 -5.96 -11.97
C ASN A 115 -4.01 -5.35 -10.69
N ILE A 116 -3.22 -4.62 -9.90
CA ILE A 116 -3.72 -3.81 -8.78
C ILE A 116 -4.60 -2.66 -9.29
N GLY A 117 -4.27 -2.06 -10.45
CA GLY A 117 -4.92 -0.89 -11.02
C GLY A 117 -4.05 0.37 -11.01
N LEU A 118 -2.74 0.27 -10.70
CA LEU A 118 -1.84 1.43 -10.56
C LEU A 118 -1.55 2.16 -11.89
N ASN A 119 -2.03 1.64 -13.02
CA ASN A 119 -2.04 2.34 -14.31
C ASN A 119 -3.15 3.40 -14.39
N ASP A 120 -4.13 3.37 -13.50
CA ASP A 120 -5.28 4.27 -13.45
C ASP A 120 -5.20 5.18 -12.21
N ALA A 121 -5.85 6.33 -12.27
CA ALA A 121 -5.99 7.20 -11.10
C ALA A 121 -6.88 6.54 -10.03
N TYR A 122 -6.62 6.84 -8.75
CA TYR A 122 -7.45 6.35 -7.65
C TYR A 122 -8.91 6.74 -7.81
N TYR A 123 -9.81 5.83 -7.43
CA TYR A 123 -11.27 5.99 -7.54
C TYR A 123 -11.79 6.14 -8.97
N THR A 124 -11.00 5.73 -9.97
CA THR A 124 -11.45 5.55 -11.36
C THR A 124 -11.44 4.06 -11.72
N ASN A 125 -12.23 3.67 -12.73
CA ASN A 125 -12.35 2.27 -13.15
C ASN A 125 -12.63 1.30 -12.00
N THR A 126 -13.39 1.76 -11.00
CA THR A 126 -13.70 1.00 -9.79
C THR A 126 -14.69 -0.13 -10.07
N LYS A 127 -14.56 -1.21 -9.32
CA LYS A 127 -15.42 -2.39 -9.43
C LYS A 127 -15.91 -2.84 -8.06
N GLU A 128 -17.06 -3.48 -8.04
CA GLU A 128 -17.55 -4.12 -6.83
C GLU A 128 -16.63 -5.26 -6.41
N SER A 129 -16.34 -5.35 -5.11
CA SER A 129 -15.40 -6.33 -4.57
C SER A 129 -15.92 -7.76 -4.78
N LYS A 130 -15.05 -8.64 -5.29
CA LYS A 130 -15.27 -10.09 -5.26
C LYS A 130 -15.10 -10.64 -3.84
N TYR A 131 -15.47 -11.89 -3.62
CA TYR A 131 -15.30 -12.63 -2.36
C TYR A 131 -15.97 -11.98 -1.14
N GLN A 132 -17.11 -11.31 -1.34
CA GLN A 132 -17.91 -10.77 -0.23
C GLN A 132 -18.22 -11.87 0.79
N ASN A 133 -18.32 -11.49 2.07
CA ASN A 133 -18.49 -12.40 3.21
C ASN A 133 -17.38 -13.45 3.41
N THR A 134 -16.21 -13.23 2.81
CA THR A 134 -15.01 -14.03 3.06
C THR A 134 -13.81 -13.15 3.45
N TYR A 135 -12.79 -13.73 4.08
CA TYR A 135 -11.56 -13.00 4.41
C TYR A 135 -10.69 -12.66 3.19
N LYS A 136 -11.05 -13.15 1.99
CA LYS A 136 -10.37 -12.83 0.72
C LYS A 136 -10.86 -11.55 0.06
N ILE A 137 -11.94 -10.93 0.56
CA ILE A 137 -12.47 -9.69 0.01
C ILE A 137 -11.41 -8.57 0.04
N LEU A 138 -11.17 -7.93 -1.10
CA LEU A 138 -10.35 -6.73 -1.20
C LEU A 138 -11.26 -5.51 -1.30
N VAL A 139 -11.12 -4.57 -0.37
CA VAL A 139 -11.77 -3.25 -0.42
C VAL A 139 -10.68 -2.20 -0.34
N ASN A 140 -10.55 -1.39 -1.40
CA ASN A 140 -9.51 -0.37 -1.51
C ASN A 140 -9.96 0.71 -2.52
N LYS A 141 -9.08 1.57 -2.99
CA LYS A 141 -9.40 2.68 -3.91
C LYS A 141 -9.92 2.25 -5.29
N TYR A 142 -9.83 0.96 -5.64
CA TYR A 142 -10.31 0.40 -6.92
C TYR A 142 -11.44 -0.61 -6.75
N ASN A 143 -11.64 -1.13 -5.54
CA ASN A 143 -12.64 -2.14 -5.24
C ASN A 143 -13.53 -1.65 -4.09
N TYR A 144 -14.85 -1.60 -4.33
CA TYR A 144 -15.79 -1.08 -3.36
C TYR A 144 -16.81 -2.13 -2.91
N VAL A 145 -17.45 -1.86 -1.78
CA VAL A 145 -18.69 -2.51 -1.37
C VAL A 145 -19.82 -1.48 -1.38
N THR A 146 -21.05 -1.94 -1.63
CA THR A 146 -22.20 -1.06 -1.72
C THR A 146 -22.55 -0.45 -0.36
N GLU A 147 -23.35 0.62 -0.36
CA GLU A 147 -23.90 1.21 0.86
C GLU A 147 -24.65 0.20 1.72
N LYS A 148 -25.34 -0.76 1.07
CA LYS A 148 -26.17 -1.78 1.74
C LYS A 148 -25.37 -2.99 2.22
N TYR A 149 -24.08 -3.07 1.90
CA TYR A 149 -23.27 -4.20 2.32
C TYR A 149 -23.06 -4.18 3.83
N ILE A 150 -23.52 -5.22 4.49
CA ILE A 150 -23.29 -5.53 5.89
C ILE A 150 -22.71 -6.94 5.93
N PRO A 151 -21.51 -7.15 6.49
CA PRO A 151 -20.93 -8.49 6.55
C PRO A 151 -21.74 -9.39 7.48
N GLU A 152 -21.82 -10.65 7.11
CA GLU A 152 -22.46 -11.67 7.92
C GLU A 152 -21.69 -11.94 9.23
N ASN A 153 -22.40 -12.45 10.24
CA ASN A 153 -21.82 -12.94 11.50
C ASN A 153 -20.95 -11.90 12.24
N LEU A 154 -21.39 -10.63 12.27
CA LEU A 154 -20.78 -9.61 13.11
C LEU A 154 -21.06 -9.88 14.58
N GLU A 155 -20.00 -10.08 15.37
CA GLU A 155 -20.05 -10.33 16.80
C GLU A 155 -19.25 -9.31 17.61
N ALA A 156 -19.68 -9.12 18.87
CA ALA A 156 -18.99 -8.20 19.77
C ALA A 156 -17.62 -8.73 20.20
N VAL A 157 -16.61 -7.88 20.12
CA VAL A 157 -15.31 -8.11 20.74
C VAL A 157 -15.46 -8.01 22.26
N SER A 158 -14.85 -8.93 22.99
CA SER A 158 -14.85 -8.91 24.47
C SER A 158 -14.35 -7.57 25.01
N SER A 159 -14.99 -7.05 26.04
CA SER A 159 -14.58 -5.83 26.75
C SER A 159 -13.19 -5.96 27.40
N GLU A 160 -12.69 -7.18 27.58
CA GLU A 160 -11.32 -7.43 28.02
C GLU A 160 -10.27 -6.95 26.99
N TYR A 161 -10.60 -7.02 25.68
CA TYR A 161 -9.68 -6.74 24.59
C TYR A 161 -10.15 -5.55 23.73
N SER A 162 -11.06 -4.73 24.20
CA SER A 162 -11.54 -3.57 23.46
C SER A 162 -11.73 -2.35 24.35
N SER A 163 -11.54 -1.15 23.80
CA SER A 163 -11.71 0.12 24.49
C SER A 163 -13.18 0.57 24.62
N LYS A 164 -14.05 -0.05 23.83
CA LYS A 164 -15.50 0.24 23.74
C LYS A 164 -16.23 -0.94 23.07
N SER A 165 -17.55 -0.85 22.94
CA SER A 165 -18.33 -1.86 22.19
C SER A 165 -17.97 -1.82 20.71
N LEU A 166 -17.26 -2.84 20.23
CA LEU A 166 -16.79 -3.01 18.87
C LEU A 166 -17.22 -4.36 18.32
N LYS A 167 -17.33 -4.47 16.99
CA LYS A 167 -17.73 -5.72 16.33
C LYS A 167 -16.72 -6.10 15.24
N LEU A 168 -16.50 -7.40 15.07
CA LEU A 168 -15.80 -8.02 13.96
C LEU A 168 -16.61 -9.21 13.46
N VAL A 169 -16.34 -9.67 12.25
CA VAL A 169 -16.84 -10.97 11.79
C VAL A 169 -16.32 -12.04 12.74
N ASN A 170 -17.13 -13.04 13.09
CA ASN A 170 -16.88 -14.00 14.18
C ASN A 170 -15.47 -14.62 14.16
N TYR A 171 -15.02 -15.15 13.01
CA TYR A 171 -13.69 -15.77 12.90
C TYR A 171 -12.54 -14.76 13.04
N ALA A 172 -12.73 -13.51 12.59
CA ALA A 172 -11.75 -12.43 12.79
C ALA A 172 -11.72 -11.99 14.27
N LYS A 173 -12.91 -11.91 14.93
CA LYS A 173 -13.03 -11.66 16.37
C LYS A 173 -12.30 -12.71 17.20
N GLU A 174 -12.53 -14.00 16.91
CA GLU A 174 -11.88 -15.11 17.61
C GLU A 174 -10.36 -15.04 17.47
N ALA A 175 -9.87 -14.91 16.23
CA ALA A 175 -8.44 -14.76 15.96
C ALA A 175 -7.83 -13.53 16.65
N PHE A 176 -8.54 -12.39 16.69
CA PHE A 176 -8.09 -11.21 17.40
C PHE A 176 -7.99 -11.42 18.91
N GLN A 177 -8.99 -12.06 19.52
CA GLN A 177 -8.97 -12.34 20.94
C GLN A 177 -7.89 -13.37 21.32
N GLU A 178 -7.64 -14.40 20.48
CA GLU A 178 -6.51 -15.31 20.64
C GLU A 178 -5.17 -14.56 20.60
N MET A 179 -4.99 -13.67 19.62
CA MET A 179 -3.80 -12.82 19.48
C MET A 179 -3.59 -11.93 20.71
N ALA A 180 -4.63 -11.21 21.13
CA ALA A 180 -4.56 -10.33 22.30
C ALA A 180 -4.27 -11.11 23.61
N LYS A 181 -4.84 -12.32 23.75
CA LYS A 181 -4.56 -13.23 24.86
C LYS A 181 -3.10 -13.72 24.86
N ALA A 182 -2.57 -14.08 23.69
CA ALA A 182 -1.18 -14.48 23.55
C ALA A 182 -0.23 -13.34 23.93
N ALA A 183 -0.46 -12.13 23.41
CA ALA A 183 0.30 -10.94 23.78
C ALA A 183 0.26 -10.69 25.30
N LYS A 184 -0.93 -10.80 25.91
CA LYS A 184 -1.11 -10.62 27.35
C LYS A 184 -0.29 -11.63 28.18
N SER A 185 -0.17 -12.88 27.72
CA SER A 185 0.66 -13.89 28.41
C SER A 185 2.15 -13.54 28.43
N GLU A 186 2.58 -12.68 27.49
CA GLU A 186 3.94 -12.13 27.39
C GLU A 186 4.06 -10.70 27.97
N ASN A 187 3.05 -10.24 28.72
CA ASN A 187 2.95 -8.90 29.33
C ASN A 187 2.83 -7.73 28.34
N TYR A 188 2.34 -7.99 27.13
CA TYR A 188 1.95 -6.95 26.18
C TYR A 188 0.44 -6.73 26.20
N THR A 189 0.02 -5.48 25.97
CA THR A 189 -1.40 -5.12 25.93
C THR A 189 -1.80 -4.76 24.49
N ILE A 190 -2.66 -5.57 23.89
CA ILE A 190 -3.24 -5.31 22.57
C ILE A 190 -4.75 -5.14 22.73
N ARG A 191 -5.31 -3.99 22.36
CA ARG A 191 -6.74 -3.70 22.44
C ARG A 191 -7.28 -3.19 21.11
N ALA A 192 -8.48 -3.62 20.76
CA ALA A 192 -9.24 -3.01 19.69
C ALA A 192 -9.69 -1.59 20.09
N MET A 193 -9.37 -0.61 19.27
CA MET A 193 -9.76 0.79 19.41
C MET A 193 -10.88 1.16 18.43
N SER A 194 -10.82 0.58 17.21
CA SER A 194 -11.84 0.70 16.16
C SER A 194 -11.94 -0.61 15.40
N SER A 195 -13.10 -0.89 14.81
CA SER A 195 -13.34 -2.12 14.05
C SER A 195 -14.43 -1.89 12.99
N TYR A 196 -15.46 -2.72 12.88
CA TYR A 196 -16.55 -2.51 11.93
C TYR A 196 -17.10 -1.08 11.99
N ARG A 197 -17.19 -0.48 10.82
CA ARG A 197 -17.84 0.82 10.57
C ARG A 197 -18.74 0.66 9.35
N ASP A 198 -20.01 0.97 9.47
CA ASP A 198 -20.93 0.97 8.33
C ASP A 198 -20.64 2.12 7.35
N TYR A 199 -21.30 2.08 6.21
CA TYR A 199 -21.18 3.10 5.17
C TYR A 199 -21.52 4.52 5.68
N ALA A 200 -22.59 4.66 6.45
CA ALA A 200 -23.07 5.97 6.94
C ALA A 200 -22.05 6.60 7.91
N TYR A 201 -21.49 5.79 8.81
CA TYR A 201 -20.42 6.23 9.71
C TYR A 201 -19.19 6.67 8.92
N GLN A 202 -18.73 5.86 7.95
CA GLN A 202 -17.56 6.19 7.12
C GLN A 202 -17.80 7.44 6.29
N ASN A 203 -19.02 7.64 5.76
CA ASN A 203 -19.39 8.83 5.01
C ASN A 203 -19.26 10.10 5.88
N THR A 204 -19.77 10.05 7.11
CA THR A 204 -19.64 11.16 8.06
C THR A 204 -18.18 11.45 8.41
N LEU A 205 -17.41 10.40 8.70
CA LEU A 205 -16.00 10.49 9.06
C LEU A 205 -15.17 11.11 7.92
N TYR A 206 -15.30 10.57 6.71
CA TYR A 206 -14.58 11.05 5.54
C TYR A 206 -14.91 12.52 5.20
N ASN A 207 -16.19 12.88 5.20
CA ASN A 207 -16.59 14.24 4.90
C ASN A 207 -16.09 15.26 5.95
N ASN A 208 -15.99 14.86 7.22
CA ASN A 208 -15.38 15.70 8.26
C ASN A 208 -13.88 15.93 8.01
N TYR A 209 -13.16 14.90 7.57
CA TYR A 209 -11.75 15.02 7.17
C TYR A 209 -11.59 15.88 5.90
N ALA A 210 -12.38 15.61 4.86
CA ALA A 210 -12.34 16.39 3.62
C ALA A 210 -12.69 17.88 3.83
N LYS A 211 -13.62 18.18 4.76
CA LYS A 211 -13.94 19.55 5.13
C LYS A 211 -12.81 20.26 5.87
N ARG A 212 -12.04 19.52 6.69
CA ARG A 212 -10.92 20.06 7.48
C ARG A 212 -9.67 20.25 6.65
N ASP A 213 -9.29 19.24 5.84
CA ASP A 213 -7.98 19.11 5.23
C ASP A 213 -8.02 19.18 3.69
N GLY A 214 -9.21 19.16 3.07
CA GLY A 214 -9.40 19.02 1.62
C GLY A 214 -9.48 17.56 1.18
N TYR A 215 -10.13 17.31 0.03
CA TYR A 215 -10.34 15.95 -0.50
C TYR A 215 -9.05 15.21 -0.80
N GLU A 216 -8.07 15.87 -1.45
CA GLU A 216 -6.78 15.27 -1.80
C GLU A 216 -6.02 14.79 -0.56
N ALA A 217 -5.96 15.61 0.48
CA ALA A 217 -5.29 15.22 1.72
C ALA A 217 -6.07 14.11 2.44
N ALA A 218 -7.40 14.22 2.54
CA ALA A 218 -8.24 13.20 3.16
C ALA A 218 -8.08 11.82 2.49
N ASP A 219 -7.99 11.77 1.18
CA ASP A 219 -7.80 10.54 0.40
C ASP A 219 -6.48 9.80 0.74
N THR A 220 -5.48 10.47 1.32
CA THR A 220 -4.21 9.83 1.66
C THR A 220 -4.27 8.99 2.92
N TYR A 221 -5.21 9.26 3.84
CA TYR A 221 -5.30 8.61 5.16
C TYR A 221 -6.71 8.15 5.55
N SER A 222 -7.74 8.45 4.74
CA SER A 222 -9.11 8.01 5.00
C SER A 222 -9.76 7.51 3.72
N ALA A 223 -10.38 6.36 3.79
CA ALA A 223 -11.11 5.79 2.66
C ALA A 223 -12.44 6.55 2.44
N ARG A 224 -12.81 6.74 1.17
CA ARG A 224 -14.16 7.17 0.81
C ARG A 224 -15.20 6.14 1.26
N PRO A 225 -16.47 6.54 1.51
CA PRO A 225 -17.52 5.59 1.89
C PRO A 225 -17.69 4.52 0.80
N GLY A 226 -17.82 3.26 1.23
CA GLY A 226 -17.80 2.08 0.34
C GLY A 226 -16.40 1.54 0.01
N TYR A 227 -15.33 2.30 0.26
CA TYR A 227 -13.94 1.91 -0.03
C TYR A 227 -13.12 1.62 1.23
N SER A 228 -13.77 1.59 2.41
CA SER A 228 -13.12 1.31 3.68
C SER A 228 -13.19 -0.17 4.04
N GLU A 229 -12.04 -0.77 4.37
CA GLU A 229 -11.99 -2.16 4.87
C GLU A 229 -12.76 -2.37 6.18
N HIS A 230 -12.94 -1.32 6.98
CA HIS A 230 -13.74 -1.42 8.20
C HIS A 230 -15.19 -1.83 7.93
N GLN A 231 -15.75 -1.56 6.74
CA GLN A 231 -17.07 -2.01 6.36
C GLN A 231 -17.14 -3.54 6.16
N THR A 232 -16.00 -4.21 5.99
CA THR A 232 -15.94 -5.67 5.88
C THR A 232 -16.04 -6.40 7.22
N GLY A 233 -15.86 -5.71 8.33
CA GLY A 233 -15.75 -6.33 9.66
C GLY A 233 -14.49 -7.18 9.86
N LEU A 234 -13.46 -7.01 8.99
CA LEU A 234 -12.20 -7.76 9.02
C LEU A 234 -11.01 -6.88 9.42
N ALA A 235 -11.19 -5.57 9.48
CA ALA A 235 -10.15 -4.63 9.90
C ALA A 235 -10.35 -4.21 11.36
N VAL A 236 -9.24 -4.05 12.06
CA VAL A 236 -9.19 -3.58 13.44
C VAL A 236 -8.05 -2.58 13.61
N ASP A 237 -8.38 -1.41 14.17
CA ASP A 237 -7.38 -0.48 14.67
C ASP A 237 -7.07 -0.85 16.12
N ILE A 238 -5.80 -0.89 16.48
CA ILE A 238 -5.34 -1.33 17.80
C ILE A 238 -4.57 -0.24 18.54
N ASP A 239 -4.58 -0.33 19.84
CA ASP A 239 -3.72 0.42 20.76
C ASP A 239 -3.23 -0.46 21.93
N ASN A 240 -2.39 0.11 22.81
CA ASN A 240 -1.96 -0.53 24.05
C ASN A 240 -2.63 0.09 25.30
N GLY A 241 -3.57 0.99 25.10
CA GLY A 241 -4.29 1.69 26.19
C GLY A 241 -3.49 2.76 26.91
N LYS A 242 -2.28 3.06 26.50
CA LYS A 242 -1.37 4.05 27.14
C LYS A 242 -0.95 5.12 26.17
N GLU A 243 -0.42 4.72 25.00
CA GLU A 243 0.05 5.64 23.99
C GLU A 243 -1.10 6.05 23.04
N TYR A 244 -0.97 7.24 22.44
CA TYR A 244 -1.87 7.64 21.37
C TYR A 244 -1.62 6.74 20.15
N PHE A 245 -2.68 6.26 19.49
CA PHE A 245 -2.59 5.23 18.45
C PHE A 245 -1.61 5.55 17.32
N THR A 246 -1.45 6.82 16.93
CA THR A 246 -0.45 7.23 15.92
C THR A 246 1.00 7.10 16.39
N ASN A 247 1.25 6.81 17.66
CA ASN A 247 2.56 6.49 18.21
C ASN A 247 2.74 5.00 18.47
N PHE A 248 1.79 4.15 18.04
CA PHE A 248 1.83 2.72 18.30
C PHE A 248 3.12 2.06 17.79
N GLU A 249 3.67 2.54 16.68
CA GLU A 249 4.97 2.10 16.14
C GLU A 249 6.16 2.20 17.10
N LYS A 250 6.07 3.09 18.11
CA LYS A 250 7.13 3.32 19.12
C LYS A 250 7.02 2.40 20.33
N THR A 251 6.02 1.51 20.33
CA THR A 251 5.73 0.63 21.48
C THR A 251 6.35 -0.76 21.28
N LYS A 252 6.55 -1.46 22.39
CA LYS A 252 6.98 -2.86 22.37
C LYS A 252 5.87 -3.78 21.82
N GLU A 253 4.64 -3.39 22.01
CA GLU A 253 3.48 -4.07 21.45
C GLU A 253 3.52 -4.08 19.92
N PHE A 254 3.94 -3.00 19.28
CA PHE A 254 4.11 -2.97 17.82
C PHE A 254 5.18 -3.96 17.36
N THR A 255 6.35 -4.01 18.05
CA THR A 255 7.38 -4.99 17.74
C THR A 255 6.85 -6.42 17.86
N TRP A 256 6.13 -6.71 18.94
CA TRP A 256 5.47 -8.01 19.12
C TRP A 256 4.47 -8.31 17.99
N MET A 257 3.67 -7.32 17.57
CA MET A 257 2.72 -7.47 16.47
C MET A 257 3.40 -7.78 15.13
N GLN A 258 4.52 -7.15 14.82
CA GLN A 258 5.27 -7.45 13.60
C GLN A 258 5.75 -8.90 13.55
N GLU A 259 6.15 -9.45 14.68
CA GLU A 259 6.66 -10.83 14.80
C GLU A 259 5.57 -11.90 14.90
N ASN A 260 4.35 -11.52 15.29
CA ASN A 260 3.33 -12.48 15.70
C ASN A 260 1.98 -12.35 14.99
N ALA A 261 1.57 -11.18 14.51
CA ALA A 261 0.21 -10.95 13.98
C ALA A 261 -0.16 -11.96 12.87
N TYR A 262 0.76 -12.28 11.97
CA TYR A 262 0.53 -13.22 10.86
C TYR A 262 0.20 -14.65 11.35
N LYS A 263 0.70 -15.06 12.51
CA LYS A 263 0.42 -16.38 13.12
C LYS A 263 -1.05 -16.54 13.50
N PHE A 264 -1.73 -15.41 13.70
CA PHE A 264 -3.17 -15.31 14.00
C PHE A 264 -4.01 -14.91 12.79
N GLY A 265 -3.40 -14.78 11.62
CA GLY A 265 -4.09 -14.43 10.37
C GLY A 265 -4.27 -12.95 10.12
N PHE A 266 -3.56 -12.08 10.86
CA PHE A 266 -3.56 -10.64 10.66
C PHE A 266 -2.30 -10.16 9.95
N ILE A 267 -2.46 -9.12 9.12
CA ILE A 267 -1.36 -8.40 8.49
C ILE A 267 -1.38 -6.93 8.93
N LEU A 268 -0.22 -6.30 8.99
CA LEU A 268 -0.11 -4.84 8.97
C LEU A 268 -0.56 -4.38 7.59
N ARG A 269 -1.71 -3.69 7.54
CA ARG A 269 -2.41 -3.48 6.28
C ARG A 269 -1.78 -2.43 5.37
N PHE A 270 -1.24 -1.38 5.98
CA PHE A 270 -0.65 -0.23 5.28
C PHE A 270 0.80 -0.01 5.77
N PRO A 271 1.74 -0.90 5.37
CA PRO A 271 3.14 -0.78 5.75
C PRO A 271 3.84 0.36 5.01
N GLU A 272 4.88 0.93 5.61
CA GLU A 272 5.58 2.12 5.13
C GLU A 272 6.18 1.92 3.72
N ASN A 273 6.69 0.73 3.42
CA ASN A 273 7.30 0.39 2.14
C ASN A 273 6.29 0.03 1.03
N LYS A 274 4.98 0.12 1.27
CA LYS A 274 3.91 -0.27 0.32
C LYS A 274 2.88 0.84 0.08
N VAL A 275 3.23 2.08 0.34
CA VAL A 275 2.33 3.25 0.14
C VAL A 275 1.87 3.36 -1.32
N THR A 276 2.73 3.06 -2.28
CA THR A 276 2.39 3.07 -3.71
C THR A 276 1.32 2.03 -4.05
N GLU A 277 1.49 0.79 -3.59
CA GLU A 277 0.63 -0.34 -3.88
C GLU A 277 -0.73 -0.22 -3.19
N THR A 278 -0.73 0.25 -1.95
CA THR A 278 -1.96 0.38 -1.14
C THR A 278 -2.70 1.69 -1.39
N GLY A 279 -1.98 2.74 -1.79
CA GLY A 279 -2.51 4.09 -1.96
C GLY A 279 -2.80 4.84 -0.66
N TYR A 280 -2.41 4.30 0.50
CA TYR A 280 -2.58 4.90 1.81
C TYR A 280 -1.24 5.16 2.49
N GLN A 281 -1.22 6.15 3.37
CA GLN A 281 -0.08 6.39 4.25
C GLN A 281 0.15 5.19 5.17
N TYR A 282 1.36 5.12 5.74
CA TYR A 282 1.69 4.16 6.78
C TYR A 282 0.77 4.30 8.00
N GLU A 283 0.22 3.16 8.45
CA GLU A 283 -0.65 3.09 9.62
C GLU A 283 -0.22 1.93 10.52
N SER A 284 0.60 2.20 11.54
CA SER A 284 1.10 1.18 12.46
C SER A 284 0.02 0.47 13.28
N TRP A 285 -1.15 1.06 13.39
CA TRP A 285 -2.28 0.58 14.19
C TRP A 285 -3.30 -0.25 13.41
N HIS A 286 -3.32 -0.17 12.06
CA HIS A 286 -4.36 -0.78 11.23
C HIS A 286 -3.98 -2.20 10.80
N TYR A 287 -4.68 -3.19 11.33
CA TYR A 287 -4.49 -4.60 11.02
C TYR A 287 -5.70 -5.18 10.32
N ARG A 288 -5.45 -6.05 9.33
CA ARG A 288 -6.46 -6.73 8.54
C ARG A 288 -6.36 -8.24 8.70
N TYR A 289 -7.49 -8.89 9.01
CA TYR A 289 -7.59 -10.35 8.99
C TYR A 289 -7.73 -10.87 7.55
N VAL A 290 -6.86 -11.77 7.17
CA VAL A 290 -6.81 -12.42 5.84
C VAL A 290 -6.69 -13.94 5.93
N GLY A 291 -6.77 -14.50 7.15
CA GLY A 291 -6.53 -15.94 7.40
C GLY A 291 -5.04 -16.27 7.54
N LYS A 292 -4.73 -17.33 8.30
CA LYS A 292 -3.35 -17.67 8.70
C LYS A 292 -2.42 -17.97 7.50
N GLU A 293 -2.93 -18.68 6.49
CA GLU A 293 -2.14 -19.05 5.31
C GLU A 293 -1.76 -17.82 4.48
N ILE A 294 -2.73 -16.94 4.18
CA ILE A 294 -2.51 -15.72 3.42
C ILE A 294 -1.61 -14.76 4.21
N ALA A 295 -1.86 -14.58 5.51
CA ALA A 295 -1.07 -13.70 6.36
C ALA A 295 0.40 -14.15 6.42
N LYS A 296 0.62 -15.47 6.57
CA LYS A 296 1.97 -16.05 6.55
C LYS A 296 2.66 -15.83 5.21
N TYR A 297 1.98 -16.07 4.10
CA TYR A 297 2.56 -15.87 2.77
C TYR A 297 2.96 -14.40 2.53
N ILE A 298 2.08 -13.46 2.90
CA ILE A 298 2.32 -12.02 2.79
C ILE A 298 3.53 -11.61 3.64
N HIS A 299 3.61 -12.10 4.89
CA HIS A 299 4.73 -11.85 5.79
C HIS A 299 6.06 -12.39 5.23
N ASP A 300 6.09 -13.65 4.82
CA ASP A 300 7.32 -14.32 4.37
C ASP A 300 7.88 -13.76 3.05
N ASN A 301 7.02 -13.12 2.23
CA ASN A 301 7.40 -12.59 0.92
C ASN A 301 7.41 -11.06 0.85
N ASP A 302 7.28 -10.36 1.98
CA ASP A 302 7.20 -8.88 2.07
C ASP A 302 6.21 -8.28 1.05
N LEU A 303 4.96 -8.78 1.04
CA LEU A 303 3.90 -8.30 0.17
C LEU A 303 2.90 -7.44 0.96
N CYS A 304 2.15 -6.58 0.25
CA CYS A 304 0.87 -6.08 0.74
C CYS A 304 -0.29 -6.94 0.22
N PHE A 305 -1.50 -6.70 0.73
CA PHE A 305 -2.66 -7.50 0.33
C PHE A 305 -3.05 -7.28 -1.14
N GLU A 306 -2.84 -6.09 -1.70
CA GLU A 306 -3.02 -5.81 -3.12
C GLU A 306 -2.14 -6.68 -4.00
N GLU A 307 -0.86 -6.82 -3.66
CA GLU A 307 0.09 -7.65 -4.41
C GLU A 307 -0.30 -9.13 -4.34
N TYR A 308 -0.68 -9.62 -3.17
CA TYR A 308 -1.19 -10.99 -3.01
C TYR A 308 -2.46 -11.22 -3.84
N TYR A 309 -3.42 -10.30 -3.75
CA TYR A 309 -4.68 -10.37 -4.50
C TYR A 309 -4.45 -10.38 -6.01
N ALA A 310 -3.59 -9.48 -6.51
CA ALA A 310 -3.25 -9.36 -7.92
C ALA A 310 -2.58 -10.62 -8.50
N ARG A 311 -1.91 -11.41 -7.67
CA ARG A 311 -1.20 -12.63 -8.10
C ARG A 311 -2.03 -13.90 -7.94
N PHE A 312 -2.90 -13.97 -6.92
CA PHE A 312 -3.52 -15.23 -6.54
C PHE A 312 -5.06 -15.23 -6.52
N LEU A 313 -5.69 -14.05 -6.50
CA LEU A 313 -7.14 -13.94 -6.31
C LEU A 313 -7.87 -13.15 -7.42
N ILE A 314 -7.14 -12.53 -8.34
CA ILE A 314 -7.75 -11.62 -9.33
C ILE A 314 -8.56 -12.36 -10.40
N LYS A 315 -8.20 -13.58 -10.74
CA LYS A 315 -8.88 -14.46 -11.71
C LYS A 315 -10.12 -15.16 -11.15
#